data_3d481323090d4a7d9533faa07757280f
#
_entry.id   3d481323090d4a7d9533faa07757280f
#
_cell.length_a   1.000
_cell.length_b   1.000
_cell.length_c   1.000
_cell.angle_alpha   90.00
_cell.angle_beta   90.00
_cell.angle_gamma   90.00
#
_symmetry.space_group_name_H-M   'P 1'
#
loop_
_entity.id
_entity.type
_entity.pdbx_description
1 polymer ?
#
loop_
_entity_poly.entity_id
_entity_poly.type
_entity_poly.pdbx_seq_one_letter_code
_entity_poly.pdbx_strand_id
1 'polypeptide(L)'
;VDLSLDTATVKHALEAHIQAAPNLKGVRFANSFDLNVSQPHNLMVDADPNSLLNNPEILQKCILLEPLVRDNIRLVASYGLSLDLWSHHNHLPQIIDTVKAIPSCTFILDHIGGPLRGRGKWSDLRKETETQWRADIAELAKLPNVFVKVGGAGMTSMGFPNNESVWPRGDKPPNSKEVAIAVFPWFKHVITSFGTDRCMFESNFPVCKASFSYKVYWNACKRIADRLNLSEKEKDDIFSGTAERVYRLNDVSSTAGKL
;
A
#
# COMPACT_ATOMS: atom_id res chain seq x y z
N VAL A 1 -13.85 3.22 -0.82
CA VAL A 1 -14.62 4.37 -1.36
C VAL A 1 -14.01 4.76 -2.69
N ASP A 2 -14.81 4.91 -3.73
CA ASP A 2 -14.37 5.45 -5.01
C ASP A 2 -14.27 6.97 -4.93
N LEU A 3 -13.04 7.49 -4.91
CA LEU A 3 -12.77 8.92 -4.85
C LEU A 3 -12.86 9.62 -6.22
N SER A 4 -13.21 8.90 -7.27
CA SER A 4 -13.33 9.44 -8.63
C SER A 4 -14.74 9.88 -9.01
N LEU A 5 -15.71 9.64 -8.13
CA LEU A 5 -17.08 10.12 -8.26
C LEU A 5 -17.20 11.59 -7.82
N ASP A 6 -18.34 12.20 -8.13
CA ASP A 6 -18.61 13.57 -7.69
C ASP A 6 -18.55 13.68 -6.15
N THR A 7 -18.17 14.87 -5.68
CA THR A 7 -17.91 15.11 -4.26
C THR A 7 -19.13 14.88 -3.36
N ALA A 8 -20.35 15.10 -3.86
CA ALA A 8 -21.57 14.88 -3.08
C ALA A 8 -21.79 13.38 -2.85
N THR A 9 -21.58 12.55 -3.87
CA THR A 9 -21.65 11.09 -3.79
C THR A 9 -20.59 10.55 -2.85
N VAL A 10 -19.34 11.00 -2.96
CA VAL A 10 -18.25 10.60 -2.06
C VAL A 10 -18.54 11.00 -0.61
N LYS A 11 -19.03 12.22 -0.40
CA LYS A 11 -19.42 12.72 0.92
C LYS A 11 -20.50 11.81 1.55
N HIS A 12 -21.55 11.53 0.81
CA HIS A 12 -22.64 10.66 1.29
C HIS A 12 -22.12 9.27 1.66
N ALA A 13 -21.25 8.68 0.83
CA ALA A 13 -20.65 7.37 1.12
C ALA A 13 -19.78 7.39 2.39
N LEU A 14 -18.94 8.43 2.58
CA LEU A 14 -18.12 8.58 3.79
C LEU A 14 -18.99 8.72 5.04
N GLU A 15 -20.02 9.57 5.00
CA GLU A 15 -20.93 9.77 6.13
C GLU A 15 -21.69 8.48 6.49
N ALA A 16 -22.16 7.73 5.48
CA ALA A 16 -22.79 6.43 5.68
C ALA A 16 -21.84 5.41 6.34
N HIS A 17 -20.58 5.36 5.89
CA HIS A 17 -19.57 4.47 6.50
C HIS A 17 -19.24 4.87 7.94
N ILE A 18 -19.10 6.16 8.23
CA ILE A 18 -18.85 6.67 9.59
C ILE A 18 -20.02 6.34 10.50
N GLN A 19 -21.26 6.49 10.03
CA GLN A 19 -22.45 6.16 10.79
C GLN A 19 -22.55 4.66 11.08
N ALA A 20 -22.26 3.82 10.08
CA ALA A 20 -22.32 2.36 10.21
C ALA A 20 -21.18 1.78 11.05
N ALA A 21 -20.02 2.45 11.07
CA ALA A 21 -18.80 2.00 11.75
C ALA A 21 -18.15 3.16 12.52
N PRO A 22 -18.59 3.44 13.75
CA PRO A 22 -18.03 4.54 14.56
C PRO A 22 -16.51 4.46 14.80
N ASN A 23 -15.94 3.26 14.63
CA ASN A 23 -14.49 3.01 14.72
C ASN A 23 -13.77 3.11 13.38
N LEU A 24 -14.39 3.62 12.31
CA LEU A 24 -13.73 3.84 11.03
C LEU A 24 -12.54 4.79 11.22
N LYS A 25 -11.34 4.35 10.79
CA LYS A 25 -10.08 5.11 10.96
C LYS A 25 -9.52 5.62 9.65
N GLY A 26 -9.92 5.02 8.54
CA GLY A 26 -9.44 5.39 7.22
C GLY A 26 -10.23 4.69 6.12
N VAL A 27 -9.95 5.10 4.89
CA VAL A 27 -10.50 4.49 3.68
C VAL A 27 -9.36 4.09 2.76
N ARG A 28 -9.62 3.16 1.85
CA ARG A 28 -8.65 2.75 0.85
C ARG A 28 -9.12 3.17 -0.53
N PHE A 29 -8.19 3.69 -1.30
CA PHE A 29 -8.35 3.95 -2.72
C PHE A 29 -7.27 3.21 -3.50
N ALA A 30 -7.68 2.40 -4.48
CA ALA A 30 -6.76 1.67 -5.33
C ALA A 30 -6.67 2.38 -6.68
N ASN A 31 -5.44 2.69 -7.10
CA ASN A 31 -5.12 3.26 -8.41
C ASN A 31 -4.02 2.46 -9.12
N SER A 32 -3.98 1.15 -8.85
CA SER A 32 -3.00 0.22 -9.40
C SER A 32 -3.35 -0.16 -10.84
N PHE A 33 -3.05 0.71 -11.78
CA PHE A 33 -3.31 0.49 -13.20
C PHE A 33 -2.02 0.50 -14.02
N ASP A 34 -1.90 -0.41 -14.96
CA ASP A 34 -0.89 -0.40 -16.04
C ASP A 34 -1.39 -1.20 -17.24
N LEU A 35 -1.40 -0.58 -18.42
CA LEU A 35 -1.87 -1.20 -19.67
C LEU A 35 -1.06 -2.45 -20.06
N ASN A 36 0.15 -2.62 -19.56
CA ASN A 36 1.02 -3.75 -19.85
C ASN A 36 0.87 -4.90 -18.84
N VAL A 37 -0.01 -4.73 -17.85
CA VAL A 37 -0.30 -5.76 -16.85
C VAL A 37 -1.71 -6.28 -17.08
N SER A 38 -1.83 -7.56 -17.44
CA SER A 38 -3.13 -8.18 -17.68
C SER A 38 -3.96 -8.32 -16.42
N GLN A 39 -5.30 -8.24 -16.57
CA GLN A 39 -6.25 -8.61 -15.52
C GLN A 39 -5.88 -9.96 -14.85
N PRO A 40 -6.09 -10.16 -13.54
CA PRO A 40 -6.93 -9.38 -12.62
C PRO A 40 -6.19 -8.30 -11.82
N HIS A 41 -4.98 -7.92 -12.21
CA HIS A 41 -4.15 -6.98 -11.43
C HIS A 41 -4.47 -5.51 -11.68
N ASN A 42 -5.19 -5.21 -12.77
CA ASN A 42 -5.82 -3.91 -13.03
C ASN A 42 -7.26 -3.94 -12.47
N LEU A 43 -7.41 -3.89 -11.16
CA LEU A 43 -8.70 -4.07 -10.47
C LEU A 43 -9.53 -2.78 -10.44
N MET A 44 -9.58 -2.04 -11.54
CA MET A 44 -10.12 -0.69 -11.52
C MET A 44 -11.29 -0.50 -12.49
N VAL A 45 -12.19 -1.49 -12.58
CA VAL A 45 -13.48 -1.28 -13.23
C VAL A 45 -14.51 -1.07 -12.15
N ASP A 46 -15.06 0.13 -12.05
CA ASP A 46 -16.19 0.42 -11.18
C ASP A 46 -17.52 0.12 -11.85
N ALA A 47 -18.51 -0.26 -11.04
CA ALA A 47 -19.87 -0.50 -11.53
C ALA A 47 -20.61 0.81 -11.85
N ASP A 48 -20.15 1.95 -11.31
CA ASP A 48 -20.73 3.26 -11.63
C ASP A 48 -20.17 3.77 -12.96
N PRO A 49 -21.02 4.00 -13.99
CA PRO A 49 -20.58 4.47 -15.29
C PRO A 49 -19.94 5.86 -15.27
N ASN A 50 -20.16 6.66 -14.22
CA ASN A 50 -19.59 8.00 -14.05
C ASN A 50 -18.22 7.99 -13.38
N SER A 51 -17.75 6.84 -12.92
CA SER A 51 -16.43 6.72 -12.29
C SER A 51 -15.32 6.98 -13.31
N LEU A 52 -14.36 7.85 -12.94
CA LEU A 52 -13.13 8.05 -13.72
C LEU A 52 -12.26 6.77 -13.78
N LEU A 53 -12.51 5.80 -12.91
CA LEU A 53 -11.85 4.49 -12.94
C LEU A 53 -12.18 3.70 -14.23
N ASN A 54 -13.22 4.09 -14.96
CA ASN A 54 -13.59 3.49 -16.24
C ASN A 54 -12.86 4.13 -17.43
N ASN A 55 -12.00 5.14 -17.20
CA ASN A 55 -11.25 5.82 -18.27
C ASN A 55 -9.77 5.39 -18.27
N PRO A 56 -9.32 4.53 -19.21
CA PRO A 56 -7.95 4.03 -19.28
C PRO A 56 -6.89 5.16 -19.45
N GLU A 57 -7.23 6.24 -20.14
CA GLU A 57 -6.29 7.35 -20.35
C GLU A 57 -6.01 8.10 -19.05
N ILE A 58 -7.04 8.33 -18.25
CA ILE A 58 -6.91 8.95 -16.91
C ILE A 58 -6.12 8.02 -16.01
N LEU A 59 -6.43 6.74 -15.98
CA LEU A 59 -5.73 5.76 -15.16
C LEU A 59 -4.26 5.66 -15.54
N GLN A 60 -3.93 5.69 -16.83
CA GLN A 60 -2.54 5.63 -17.30
C GLN A 60 -1.72 6.88 -16.88
N LYS A 61 -2.36 8.04 -16.82
CA LYS A 61 -1.76 9.30 -16.35
C LYS A 61 -1.71 9.41 -14.83
N CYS A 62 -2.32 8.51 -14.11
CA CYS A 62 -2.59 8.50 -12.68
C CYS A 62 -3.75 9.41 -12.26
N ILE A 63 -4.83 8.75 -11.90
CA ILE A 63 -6.09 9.37 -11.47
C ILE A 63 -5.92 10.34 -10.28
N LEU A 64 -4.86 10.19 -9.47
CA LEU A 64 -4.58 11.06 -8.33
C LEU A 64 -4.21 12.51 -8.74
N LEU A 65 -3.94 12.74 -10.03
CA LEU A 65 -3.70 14.10 -10.56
C LEU A 65 -5.00 14.84 -10.89
N GLU A 66 -6.13 14.13 -10.99
CA GLU A 66 -7.41 14.74 -11.28
C GLU A 66 -7.86 15.67 -10.13
N PRO A 67 -8.25 16.93 -10.44
CA PRO A 67 -8.68 17.88 -9.41
C PRO A 67 -9.81 17.34 -8.53
N LEU A 68 -10.80 16.69 -9.13
CA LEU A 68 -11.92 16.06 -8.42
C LEU A 68 -11.44 15.04 -7.38
N VAL A 69 -10.50 14.16 -7.76
CA VAL A 69 -9.94 13.14 -6.84
C VAL A 69 -9.18 13.81 -5.70
N ARG A 70 -8.40 14.87 -5.99
CA ARG A 70 -7.69 15.61 -4.94
C ARG A 70 -8.62 16.34 -3.98
N ASP A 71 -9.75 16.88 -4.47
CA ASP A 71 -10.76 17.47 -3.60
C ASP A 71 -11.43 16.43 -2.72
N ASN A 72 -11.69 15.25 -3.25
CA ASN A 72 -12.23 14.14 -2.48
C ASN A 72 -11.21 13.58 -1.45
N ILE A 73 -9.90 13.61 -1.74
CA ILE A 73 -8.86 13.31 -0.75
C ILE A 73 -8.86 14.35 0.39
N ARG A 74 -9.02 15.63 0.07
CA ARG A 74 -9.16 16.68 1.11
C ARG A 74 -10.42 16.46 1.95
N LEU A 75 -11.50 16.01 1.33
CA LEU A 75 -12.73 15.64 2.04
C LEU A 75 -12.47 14.48 3.01
N VAL A 76 -11.80 13.40 2.58
CA VAL A 76 -11.39 12.29 3.48
C VAL A 76 -10.60 12.82 4.68
N ALA A 77 -9.62 13.68 4.42
CA ALA A 77 -8.80 14.29 5.48
C ALA A 77 -9.62 15.16 6.44
N SER A 78 -10.65 15.87 5.94
CA SER A 78 -11.51 16.72 6.77
C SER A 78 -12.36 15.94 7.79
N TYR A 79 -12.62 14.66 7.53
CA TYR A 79 -13.24 13.73 8.49
C TYR A 79 -12.22 13.09 9.45
N GLY A 80 -10.95 13.49 9.40
CA GLY A 80 -9.88 12.89 10.23
C GLY A 80 -9.56 11.45 9.84
N LEU A 81 -9.93 11.01 8.64
CA LEU A 81 -9.65 9.67 8.13
C LEU A 81 -8.30 9.63 7.43
N SER A 82 -7.59 8.50 7.56
CA SER A 82 -6.40 8.21 6.76
C SER A 82 -6.80 7.67 5.38
N LEU A 83 -5.88 7.81 4.41
CA LEU A 83 -6.05 7.26 3.07
C LEU A 83 -4.98 6.23 2.75
N ASP A 84 -5.39 4.96 2.67
CA ASP A 84 -4.55 3.89 2.16
C ASP A 84 -4.52 3.93 0.63
N LEU A 85 -3.34 4.00 0.03
CA LEU A 85 -3.14 4.03 -1.42
C LEU A 85 -2.50 2.74 -1.91
N TRP A 86 -3.25 1.98 -2.70
CA TRP A 86 -2.71 0.86 -3.46
C TRP A 86 -2.40 1.31 -4.89
N SER A 87 -1.13 1.30 -5.24
CA SER A 87 -0.64 1.74 -6.56
C SER A 87 0.52 0.87 -7.04
N HIS A 88 0.79 0.91 -8.34
CA HIS A 88 2.04 0.41 -8.89
C HIS A 88 3.12 1.50 -8.89
N HIS A 89 4.38 1.07 -8.93
CA HIS A 89 5.56 1.95 -8.83
C HIS A 89 5.64 3.04 -9.90
N ASN A 90 5.08 2.80 -11.07
CA ASN A 90 5.04 3.76 -12.17
C ASN A 90 4.22 5.03 -11.85
N HIS A 91 3.40 5.00 -10.80
CA HIS A 91 2.60 6.14 -10.34
C HIS A 91 3.17 6.81 -9.08
N LEU A 92 4.31 6.35 -8.54
CA LEU A 92 4.91 6.96 -7.35
C LEU A 92 5.24 8.45 -7.51
N PRO A 93 5.76 8.93 -8.67
CA PRO A 93 5.98 10.37 -8.87
C PRO A 93 4.70 11.21 -8.70
N GLN A 94 3.57 10.72 -9.19
CA GLN A 94 2.27 11.40 -9.06
C GLN A 94 1.71 11.30 -7.64
N ILE A 95 1.98 10.20 -6.93
CA ILE A 95 1.66 10.09 -5.51
C ILE A 95 2.46 11.13 -4.71
N ILE A 96 3.74 11.29 -4.97
CA ILE A 96 4.60 12.31 -4.33
C ILE A 96 4.00 13.71 -4.53
N ASP A 97 3.60 14.04 -5.76
CA ASP A 97 2.98 15.32 -6.08
C ASP A 97 1.65 15.52 -5.32
N THR A 98 0.80 14.50 -5.29
CA THR A 98 -0.49 14.53 -4.58
C THR A 98 -0.29 14.68 -3.06
N VAL A 99 0.63 13.95 -2.47
CA VAL A 99 0.95 14.03 -1.04
C VAL A 99 1.45 15.43 -0.66
N LYS A 100 2.34 16.02 -1.47
CA LYS A 100 2.81 17.40 -1.29
C LYS A 100 1.68 18.42 -1.38
N ALA A 101 0.73 18.19 -2.27
CA ALA A 101 -0.41 19.09 -2.47
C ALA A 101 -1.48 19.00 -1.36
N ILE A 102 -1.46 17.94 -0.53
CA ILE A 102 -2.47 17.68 0.50
C ILE A 102 -1.78 17.28 1.82
N PRO A 103 -1.04 18.19 2.47
CA PRO A 103 -0.29 17.87 3.68
C PRO A 103 -1.18 17.56 4.89
N SER A 104 -2.46 17.92 4.85
CA SER A 104 -3.45 17.62 5.89
C SER A 104 -3.92 16.16 5.90
N CYS A 105 -3.68 15.39 4.84
CA CYS A 105 -4.07 14.00 4.77
C CYS A 105 -2.94 13.10 5.28
N THR A 106 -3.27 12.10 6.10
CA THR A 106 -2.37 11.00 6.43
C THR A 106 -2.49 9.94 5.33
N PHE A 107 -1.41 9.73 4.59
CA PHE A 107 -1.34 8.73 3.53
C PHE A 107 -0.63 7.46 4.02
N ILE A 108 -1.15 6.32 3.60
CA ILE A 108 -0.55 5.00 3.87
C ILE A 108 -0.30 4.32 2.53
N LEU A 109 0.97 4.20 2.16
CA LEU A 109 1.36 3.51 0.93
C LEU A 109 1.26 2.01 1.14
N ASP A 110 0.37 1.35 0.42
CA ASP A 110 0.24 -0.11 0.48
C ASP A 110 1.38 -0.82 -0.26
N HIS A 111 1.77 -1.98 0.29
CA HIS A 111 2.60 -2.97 -0.41
C HIS A 111 3.91 -2.41 -0.99
N ILE A 112 4.61 -1.57 -0.21
CA ILE A 112 5.87 -0.92 -0.62
C ILE A 112 5.79 -0.16 -1.97
N GLY A 113 4.61 0.31 -2.36
CA GLY A 113 4.41 1.01 -3.63
C GLY A 113 4.48 0.12 -4.87
N GLY A 114 4.15 -1.16 -4.74
CA GLY A 114 3.85 -2.09 -5.83
C GLY A 114 4.86 -2.16 -6.97
N PRO A 115 6.16 -2.45 -6.76
CA PRO A 115 7.14 -2.55 -7.85
C PRO A 115 6.77 -3.68 -8.81
N LEU A 116 6.51 -3.33 -10.07
CA LEU A 116 6.22 -4.28 -11.13
C LEU A 116 7.52 -4.88 -11.66
N ARG A 117 7.68 -6.20 -11.55
CA ARG A 117 8.88 -6.91 -11.97
C ARG A 117 8.60 -8.25 -12.66
N GLY A 118 7.39 -8.77 -12.51
CA GLY A 118 7.06 -10.12 -12.89
C GLY A 118 6.21 -10.25 -14.14
N ARG A 119 5.79 -9.15 -14.79
CA ARG A 119 4.82 -9.21 -15.87
C ARG A 119 5.02 -8.17 -16.97
N GLY A 120 4.64 -8.55 -18.19
CA GLY A 120 4.69 -7.68 -19.36
C GLY A 120 6.07 -7.09 -19.58
N LYS A 121 6.15 -5.88 -20.09
CA LYS A 121 7.42 -5.15 -20.30
C LYS A 121 8.25 -5.01 -19.04
N TRP A 122 7.64 -5.02 -17.86
CA TRP A 122 8.32 -4.84 -16.58
C TRP A 122 9.23 -6.03 -16.21
N SER A 123 9.00 -7.21 -16.80
CA SER A 123 9.91 -8.35 -16.66
C SER A 123 11.28 -8.08 -17.26
N ASP A 124 11.37 -7.21 -18.26
CA ASP A 124 12.61 -6.86 -18.95
C ASP A 124 13.25 -5.58 -18.36
N LEU A 125 12.44 -4.72 -17.75
CA LEU A 125 12.84 -3.42 -17.18
C LEU A 125 13.09 -3.46 -15.66
N ARG A 126 13.53 -4.59 -15.12
CA ARG A 126 13.64 -4.77 -13.65
C ARG A 126 14.64 -3.85 -12.98
N LYS A 127 15.78 -3.62 -13.63
CA LYS A 127 16.82 -2.77 -13.09
C LYS A 127 16.39 -1.30 -13.09
N GLU A 128 15.74 -0.88 -14.14
CA GLU A 128 15.14 0.44 -14.29
C GLU A 128 14.03 0.63 -13.27
N THR A 129 13.13 -0.34 -13.15
CA THR A 129 12.07 -0.38 -12.13
C THR A 129 12.65 -0.23 -10.71
N GLU A 130 13.67 -1.02 -10.38
CA GLU A 130 14.29 -0.95 -9.06
C GLU A 130 14.94 0.40 -8.80
N THR A 131 15.65 0.94 -9.79
CA THR A 131 16.33 2.24 -9.67
C THR A 131 15.33 3.36 -9.44
N GLN A 132 14.28 3.43 -10.25
CA GLN A 132 13.24 4.46 -10.13
C GLN A 132 12.45 4.31 -8.84
N TRP A 133 12.01 3.08 -8.52
CA TRP A 133 11.29 2.81 -7.29
C TRP A 133 12.08 3.20 -6.04
N ARG A 134 13.40 2.92 -6.00
CA ARG A 134 14.26 3.33 -4.87
C ARG A 134 14.32 4.84 -4.72
N ALA A 135 14.44 5.57 -5.81
CA ALA A 135 14.47 7.02 -5.81
C ALA A 135 13.13 7.59 -5.29
N ASP A 136 12.01 7.08 -5.80
CA ASP A 136 10.67 7.56 -5.44
C ASP A 136 10.32 7.22 -3.97
N ILE A 137 10.68 6.04 -3.48
CA ILE A 137 10.52 5.67 -2.05
C ILE A 137 11.33 6.62 -1.16
N ALA A 138 12.55 6.96 -1.54
CA ALA A 138 13.36 7.89 -0.78
C ALA A 138 12.78 9.32 -0.78
N GLU A 139 12.16 9.77 -1.89
CA GLU A 139 11.45 11.05 -1.93
C GLU A 139 10.17 11.04 -1.09
N LEU A 140 9.36 9.98 -1.16
CA LEU A 140 8.18 9.83 -0.31
C LEU A 140 8.53 9.83 1.18
N ALA A 141 9.64 9.22 1.54
CA ALA A 141 10.10 9.16 2.92
C ALA A 141 10.43 10.54 3.54
N LYS A 142 10.69 11.56 2.72
CA LYS A 142 10.89 12.95 3.18
C LYS A 142 9.59 13.62 3.63
N LEU A 143 8.44 13.07 3.25
CA LEU A 143 7.13 13.63 3.53
C LEU A 143 6.61 13.07 4.86
N PRO A 144 6.36 13.92 5.88
CA PRO A 144 6.07 13.47 7.23
C PRO A 144 4.68 12.83 7.38
N ASN A 145 3.78 13.10 6.44
CA ASN A 145 2.41 12.59 6.43
C ASN A 145 2.25 11.27 5.67
N VAL A 146 3.36 10.56 5.35
CA VAL A 146 3.36 9.26 4.66
C VAL A 146 3.85 8.16 5.58
N PHE A 147 3.06 7.11 5.66
CA PHE A 147 3.37 5.82 6.28
C PHE A 147 3.40 4.72 5.20
N VAL A 148 4.00 3.58 5.50
CA VAL A 148 4.11 2.51 4.50
C VAL A 148 3.86 1.13 5.09
N LYS A 149 3.08 0.32 4.36
CA LYS A 149 2.91 -1.10 4.65
C LYS A 149 4.00 -1.90 3.95
N VAL A 150 4.81 -2.55 4.76
CA VAL A 150 5.95 -3.36 4.31
C VAL A 150 5.48 -4.79 4.11
N GLY A 151 4.95 -5.04 2.91
CA GLY A 151 4.36 -6.33 2.55
C GLY A 151 4.09 -6.47 1.05
N GLY A 152 3.10 -7.30 0.72
CA GLY A 152 2.66 -7.50 -0.67
C GLY A 152 3.58 -8.37 -1.53
N ALA A 153 4.75 -8.77 -1.06
CA ALA A 153 5.78 -9.47 -1.84
C ALA A 153 5.35 -10.84 -2.41
N GLY A 154 4.23 -11.39 -1.94
CA GLY A 154 3.66 -12.61 -2.51
C GLY A 154 2.75 -12.39 -3.70
N MET A 155 2.52 -11.14 -4.10
CA MET A 155 1.71 -10.82 -5.29
C MET A 155 2.50 -11.14 -6.57
N THR A 156 1.81 -11.71 -7.53
CA THR A 156 2.39 -12.14 -8.81
C THR A 156 2.97 -10.97 -9.63
N SER A 157 2.39 -9.78 -9.49
CA SER A 157 2.86 -8.56 -10.16
C SER A 157 4.23 -8.11 -9.69
N MET A 158 4.59 -8.37 -8.43
CA MET A 158 5.89 -7.98 -7.88
C MET A 158 7.04 -8.89 -8.31
N GLY A 159 6.77 -10.12 -8.78
CA GLY A 159 7.77 -11.01 -9.37
C GLY A 159 8.89 -11.44 -8.42
N PHE A 160 8.63 -11.60 -7.14
CA PHE A 160 9.59 -12.18 -6.18
C PHE A 160 9.46 -13.71 -6.15
N PRO A 161 10.59 -14.48 -5.98
CA PRO A 161 11.99 -14.05 -5.86
C PRO A 161 12.72 -13.87 -7.18
N ASN A 162 12.31 -14.56 -8.26
CA ASN A 162 13.10 -14.75 -9.47
C ASN A 162 12.43 -14.18 -10.72
N ASN A 163 11.52 -13.20 -10.55
CA ASN A 163 10.80 -12.57 -11.66
C ASN A 163 9.72 -13.48 -12.31
N GLU A 164 9.44 -14.58 -11.68
CA GLU A 164 8.29 -15.39 -12.05
C GLU A 164 7.03 -14.83 -11.41
N SER A 165 5.91 -15.06 -12.05
CA SER A 165 4.61 -14.51 -11.61
C SER A 165 4.08 -15.09 -10.30
N VAL A 166 4.72 -16.13 -9.78
CA VAL A 166 4.50 -16.76 -8.48
C VAL A 166 5.82 -17.36 -8.01
N TRP A 167 5.97 -17.55 -6.71
CA TRP A 167 7.05 -18.38 -6.18
C TRP A 167 7.02 -19.73 -6.91
N PRO A 168 8.18 -20.31 -7.27
CA PRO A 168 8.23 -21.55 -8.00
C PRO A 168 7.27 -22.56 -7.38
N ARG A 169 6.32 -23.05 -8.15
CA ARG A 169 5.48 -24.19 -7.78
C ARG A 169 6.32 -25.45 -7.98
N GLY A 170 7.40 -25.56 -7.21
CA GLY A 170 8.09 -26.81 -7.02
C GLY A 170 7.37 -27.66 -5.97
N ASP A 171 7.84 -28.85 -5.74
CA ASP A 171 7.28 -29.79 -4.76
C ASP A 171 7.26 -29.24 -3.32
N LYS A 172 7.95 -28.12 -3.07
CA LYS A 172 8.02 -27.49 -1.76
C LYS A 172 7.78 -25.98 -1.82
N PRO A 173 6.78 -25.47 -1.08
CA PRO A 173 6.62 -24.03 -0.93
C PRO A 173 7.83 -23.42 -0.20
N PRO A 174 8.14 -22.11 -0.44
CA PRO A 174 9.29 -21.47 0.18
C PRO A 174 9.17 -21.45 1.70
N ASN A 175 10.31 -21.61 2.39
CA ASN A 175 10.40 -21.41 3.83
C ASN A 175 10.67 -19.93 4.18
N SER A 176 10.57 -19.59 5.46
CA SER A 176 10.71 -18.20 5.92
C SER A 176 12.11 -17.59 5.70
N LYS A 177 13.15 -18.40 5.61
CA LYS A 177 14.52 -17.93 5.33
C LYS A 177 14.64 -17.53 3.86
N GLU A 178 14.10 -18.34 2.97
CA GLU A 178 14.08 -18.04 1.52
C GLU A 178 13.28 -16.77 1.22
N VAL A 179 12.08 -16.66 1.80
CA VAL A 179 11.26 -15.44 1.67
C VAL A 179 12.03 -14.22 2.19
N ALA A 180 12.60 -14.31 3.41
CA ALA A 180 13.34 -13.20 3.99
C ALA A 180 14.53 -12.76 3.12
N ILE A 181 15.29 -13.71 2.58
CA ILE A 181 16.44 -13.41 1.70
C ILE A 181 15.97 -12.65 0.43
N ALA A 182 14.91 -13.15 -0.21
CA ALA A 182 14.44 -12.61 -1.49
C ALA A 182 13.90 -11.18 -1.37
N VAL A 183 13.15 -10.88 -0.30
CA VAL A 183 12.52 -9.55 -0.13
C VAL A 183 13.40 -8.56 0.62
N PHE A 184 14.47 -9.02 1.27
CA PHE A 184 15.33 -8.22 2.15
C PHE A 184 15.84 -6.93 1.52
N PRO A 185 16.37 -6.90 0.27
CA PRO A 185 16.90 -5.66 -0.31
C PRO A 185 15.85 -4.57 -0.47
N TRP A 186 14.60 -4.97 -0.71
CA TRP A 186 13.45 -4.08 -0.90
C TRP A 186 12.92 -3.58 0.44
N PHE A 187 12.64 -4.49 1.37
CA PHE A 187 12.15 -4.14 2.70
C PHE A 187 13.16 -3.32 3.48
N LYS A 188 14.46 -3.69 3.40
CA LYS A 188 15.54 -2.89 3.99
C LYS A 188 15.49 -1.45 3.48
N HIS A 189 15.38 -1.25 2.16
CA HIS A 189 15.36 0.11 1.59
C HIS A 189 14.19 0.94 2.13
N VAL A 190 12.98 0.37 2.17
CA VAL A 190 11.81 1.05 2.73
C VAL A 190 12.01 1.38 4.20
N ILE A 191 12.38 0.39 5.01
CA ILE A 191 12.53 0.56 6.47
C ILE A 191 13.63 1.57 6.80
N THR A 192 14.75 1.56 6.07
CA THR A 192 15.84 2.53 6.30
C THR A 192 15.52 3.93 5.79
N SER A 193 14.63 4.07 4.80
CA SER A 193 14.19 5.37 4.29
C SER A 193 13.16 6.04 5.19
N PHE A 194 12.15 5.29 5.64
CA PHE A 194 11.03 5.82 6.43
C PHE A 194 11.26 5.81 7.94
N GLY A 195 12.09 4.90 8.45
CA GLY A 195 12.12 4.57 9.88
C GLY A 195 11.02 3.58 10.28
N THR A 196 11.22 2.86 11.40
CA THR A 196 10.27 1.87 11.88
C THR A 196 8.97 2.49 12.41
N ASP A 197 9.05 3.73 12.87
CA ASP A 197 7.95 4.55 13.38
C ASP A 197 6.97 5.01 12.29
N ARG A 198 7.32 4.80 11.01
CA ARG A 198 6.44 5.03 9.85
C ARG A 198 6.27 3.81 8.94
N CYS A 199 6.78 2.65 9.36
CA CYS A 199 6.64 1.37 8.68
C CYS A 199 5.75 0.42 9.46
N MET A 200 4.95 -0.40 8.75
CA MET A 200 4.10 -1.44 9.32
C MET A 200 4.27 -2.72 8.52
N PHE A 201 4.67 -3.83 9.16
CA PHE A 201 4.60 -5.12 8.47
C PHE A 201 3.15 -5.50 8.20
N GLU A 202 2.89 -6.00 7.01
CA GLU A 202 1.58 -6.50 6.61
C GLU A 202 1.68 -7.85 5.91
N SER A 203 0.74 -8.75 6.14
CA SER A 203 0.72 -10.06 5.48
C SER A 203 0.16 -10.03 4.06
N ASN A 204 -0.63 -9.02 3.72
CA ASN A 204 -1.47 -9.00 2.52
C ASN A 204 -2.28 -10.31 2.34
N PHE A 205 -2.71 -10.90 3.46
CA PHE A 205 -3.54 -12.10 3.45
C PHE A 205 -4.97 -11.74 2.99
N PRO A 206 -5.63 -12.55 2.14
CA PRO A 206 -5.19 -13.86 1.64
C PRO A 206 -4.40 -13.81 0.32
N VAL A 207 -4.20 -12.65 -0.30
CA VAL A 207 -3.63 -12.51 -1.66
C VAL A 207 -2.25 -13.16 -1.76
N CYS A 208 -1.35 -12.87 -0.83
CA CYS A 208 0.00 -13.44 -0.81
C CYS A 208 0.05 -14.93 -0.47
N LYS A 209 -1.07 -15.55 -0.06
CA LYS A 209 -1.15 -17.00 0.19
C LYS A 209 -0.90 -17.84 -1.09
N ALA A 210 -1.06 -17.24 -2.26
CA ALA A 210 -0.69 -17.88 -3.51
C ALA A 210 0.82 -18.23 -3.58
N SER A 211 1.66 -17.51 -2.87
CA SER A 211 3.12 -17.66 -2.88
C SER A 211 3.66 -18.35 -1.64
N PHE A 212 3.16 -18.01 -0.45
CA PHE A 212 3.63 -18.57 0.82
C PHE A 212 2.54 -18.50 1.91
N SER A 213 2.68 -19.32 2.95
CA SER A 213 1.72 -19.32 4.04
C SER A 213 1.89 -18.09 4.94
N TYR A 214 0.79 -17.72 5.64
CA TYR A 214 0.78 -16.64 6.64
C TYR A 214 1.89 -16.80 7.68
N LYS A 215 2.06 -18.01 8.24
CA LYS A 215 3.11 -18.32 9.21
C LYS A 215 4.52 -18.13 8.65
N VAL A 216 4.74 -18.55 7.41
CA VAL A 216 6.04 -18.38 6.73
C VAL A 216 6.37 -16.92 6.58
N TYR A 217 5.40 -16.10 6.18
CA TYR A 217 5.60 -14.67 6.00
C TYR A 217 5.97 -13.96 7.32
N TRP A 218 5.20 -14.16 8.38
CA TRP A 218 5.51 -13.54 9.69
C TRP A 218 6.87 -13.96 10.25
N ASN A 219 7.25 -15.23 10.05
CA ASN A 219 8.59 -15.67 10.40
C ASN A 219 9.67 -15.04 9.52
N ALA A 220 9.37 -14.72 8.26
CA ALA A 220 10.29 -13.96 7.41
C ALA A 220 10.44 -12.51 7.90
N CYS A 221 9.37 -11.84 8.29
CA CYS A 221 9.42 -10.49 8.89
C CYS A 221 10.30 -10.46 10.15
N LYS A 222 10.15 -11.44 11.05
CA LYS A 222 11.01 -11.57 12.25
C LYS A 222 12.50 -11.71 11.87
N ARG A 223 12.81 -12.55 10.88
CA ARG A 223 14.19 -12.71 10.38
C ARG A 223 14.75 -11.43 9.75
N ILE A 224 13.90 -10.64 9.09
CA ILE A 224 14.28 -9.35 8.50
C ILE A 224 14.58 -8.36 9.62
N ALA A 225 13.74 -8.27 10.64
CA ALA A 225 13.96 -7.41 11.80
C ALA A 225 15.27 -7.73 12.52
N ASP A 226 15.55 -9.03 12.75
CA ASP A 226 16.81 -9.49 13.35
C ASP A 226 18.01 -9.16 12.47
N ARG A 227 17.92 -9.37 11.15
CA ARG A 227 19.01 -9.07 10.21
C ARG A 227 19.30 -7.57 10.09
N LEU A 228 18.31 -6.72 10.34
CA LEU A 228 18.48 -5.26 10.41
C LEU A 228 19.01 -4.80 11.76
N ASN A 229 19.17 -5.71 12.72
CA ASN A 229 19.54 -5.42 14.12
C ASN A 229 18.61 -4.38 14.76
N LEU A 230 17.30 -4.48 14.50
CA LEU A 230 16.32 -3.58 15.10
C LEU A 230 16.29 -3.78 16.63
N SER A 231 16.31 -2.67 17.36
CA SER A 231 16.06 -2.65 18.80
C SER A 231 14.65 -3.15 19.14
N GLU A 232 14.39 -3.50 20.39
CA GLU A 232 13.05 -3.94 20.82
C GLU A 232 11.99 -2.88 20.55
N LYS A 233 12.33 -1.59 20.74
CA LYS A 233 11.42 -0.48 20.40
C LYS A 233 11.11 -0.44 18.90
N GLU A 234 12.11 -0.56 18.04
CA GLU A 234 11.91 -0.57 16.58
C GLU A 234 11.12 -1.79 16.12
N LYS A 235 11.32 -2.94 16.76
CA LYS A 235 10.48 -4.14 16.51
C LYS A 235 9.04 -3.89 16.94
N ASP A 236 8.81 -3.32 18.12
CA ASP A 236 7.48 -2.97 18.59
C ASP A 236 6.79 -2.01 17.60
N ASP A 237 7.48 -0.94 17.19
CA ASP A 237 6.98 0.01 16.21
C ASP A 237 6.51 -0.70 14.93
N ILE A 238 7.38 -1.46 14.26
CA ILE A 238 7.08 -2.00 12.92
C ILE A 238 6.09 -3.18 12.94
N PHE A 239 5.99 -3.93 14.06
CA PHE A 239 5.06 -5.06 14.17
C PHE A 239 3.65 -4.65 14.64
N SER A 240 3.51 -3.58 15.43
CA SER A 240 2.21 -3.14 15.94
C SER A 240 2.12 -1.63 16.21
N GLY A 241 3.08 -1.03 16.89
CA GLY A 241 2.98 0.32 17.44
C GLY A 241 2.72 1.40 16.40
N THR A 242 3.34 1.30 15.22
CA THR A 242 3.07 2.24 14.13
C THR A 242 1.63 2.12 13.62
N ALA A 243 1.09 0.89 13.48
CA ALA A 243 -0.30 0.70 13.09
C ALA A 243 -1.26 1.23 14.17
N GLU A 244 -0.97 1.00 15.45
CA GLU A 244 -1.76 1.52 16.57
C GLU A 244 -1.84 3.05 16.54
N ARG A 245 -0.71 3.73 16.30
CA ARG A 245 -0.66 5.20 16.22
C ARG A 245 -1.38 5.73 14.99
N VAL A 246 -1.04 5.25 13.79
CA VAL A 246 -1.57 5.82 12.55
C VAL A 246 -3.06 5.57 12.39
N TYR A 247 -3.54 4.41 12.81
CA TYR A 247 -4.97 4.10 12.82
C TYR A 247 -5.67 4.46 14.13
N ARG A 248 -4.97 5.06 15.10
CA ARG A 248 -5.54 5.49 16.38
C ARG A 248 -6.35 4.39 17.07
N LEU A 249 -5.76 3.18 17.16
CA LEU A 249 -6.48 2.00 17.64
C LEU A 249 -6.76 2.06 19.15
N ASN A 250 -5.96 2.81 19.91
CA ASN A 250 -6.11 3.01 21.34
C ASN A 250 -7.11 4.11 21.71
N ASP A 251 -7.56 4.92 20.73
CA ASP A 251 -8.63 5.91 20.90
C ASP A 251 -10.01 5.22 20.89
N VAL A 252 -10.18 4.20 21.71
CA VAL A 252 -11.52 3.67 21.99
C VAL A 252 -12.20 4.69 22.88
N SER A 253 -12.95 5.63 22.27
CA SER A 253 -13.87 6.47 23.01
C SER A 253 -14.73 5.56 23.88
N SER A 254 -14.79 5.85 25.16
CA SER A 254 -15.57 5.20 26.21
C SER A 254 -17.10 5.31 25.95
N THR A 255 -17.57 4.78 24.84
CA THR A 255 -18.99 4.65 24.51
C THR A 255 -19.50 3.20 24.62
N ALA A 256 -18.67 2.28 25.16
CA ALA A 256 -19.12 0.97 25.60
C ALA A 256 -19.71 1.04 27.02
N GLY A 257 -20.76 1.81 27.18
CA GLY A 257 -21.39 1.96 28.48
C GLY A 257 -22.76 2.62 28.36
N LYS A 258 -23.68 2.00 27.63
CA LYS A 258 -25.15 2.07 27.80
C LYS A 258 -25.83 1.21 26.75
N LEU A 259 -25.91 -0.06 27.03
CA LEU A 259 -27.01 -0.94 26.60
C LEU A 259 -27.69 -1.42 27.85
#